data_f6cf1681373fadd3390cab53b0ff65a9
#
_entry.id   f6cf1681373fadd3390cab53b0ff65a9
#
_cell.length_a   1.000
_cell.length_b   1.000
_cell.length_c   1.000
_cell.angle_alpha   90.00
_cell.angle_beta   90.00
_cell.angle_gamma   90.00
#
_symmetry.space_group_name_H-M   'P 1'
#
loop_
_entity.id
_entity.type
_entity.pdbx_description
1 polymer ?
#
loop_
_entity_poly.entity_id
_entity_poly.type
_entity_poly.pdbx_seq_one_letter_code
_entity_poly.pdbx_strand_id
1 'polypeptide(L)'
;MLSSILPVDSFSVVALIATFLLVSLGLHFSFGLLNIVNLVHGEFILIGAYTAFQIQDWYGSSLLGMLLAPVVAALCGAFAELILIRRLYMRPLDTLLVTFGLSLVIRQGIQLIYTANPKQVVDPIAKSIMFVGFNVPLWRLVIVVIAIALVVLWLVINQTALGIRWRAVVANPELAEAMGINSNHVRTSLFAAGCGIAGLAGALLAPINTLSPQFGLRFLINSFLVVILGKPGSIKGMLVASCVLGGSLGVLQFHISTVYAQMIVLLLAIIATRLRPLLKKA
;
A
#
# COMPACT_ATOMS: atom_id res chain seq x y z
N MET A 1 -32.04 -19.07 4.86
CA MET A 1 -31.18 -18.29 5.77
C MET A 1 -29.73 -18.20 5.32
N LEU A 2 -29.15 -19.18 4.65
CA LEU A 2 -27.79 -19.13 4.06
C LEU A 2 -27.71 -18.36 2.72
N SER A 3 -28.78 -18.31 1.95
CA SER A 3 -28.81 -17.64 0.63
C SER A 3 -28.87 -16.10 0.67
N SER A 4 -29.19 -15.52 1.84
CA SER A 4 -29.27 -14.06 2.02
C SER A 4 -27.96 -13.41 2.48
N ILE A 5 -26.95 -14.21 2.83
CA ILE A 5 -25.68 -13.73 3.42
C ILE A 5 -24.56 -13.61 2.37
N LEU A 6 -24.58 -14.49 1.36
CA LEU A 6 -23.45 -14.68 0.45
C LEU A 6 -23.02 -13.50 -0.45
N PRO A 7 -23.88 -12.65 -1.04
CA PRO A 7 -23.41 -11.69 -2.05
C PRO A 7 -22.89 -10.35 -1.51
N VAL A 8 -23.44 -9.80 -0.41
CA VAL A 8 -22.89 -8.58 0.22
C VAL A 8 -21.52 -8.88 0.80
N ASP A 9 -21.41 -10.03 1.42
CA ASP A 9 -20.22 -10.55 2.04
C ASP A 9 -19.13 -10.82 1.01
N SER A 10 -19.47 -11.40 -0.14
CA SER A 10 -18.55 -11.64 -1.26
C SER A 10 -17.91 -10.35 -1.79
N PHE A 11 -18.68 -9.26 -1.90
CA PHE A 11 -18.14 -7.98 -2.36
C PHE A 11 -17.20 -7.35 -1.31
N SER A 12 -17.49 -7.50 -0.04
CA SER A 12 -16.60 -7.06 1.04
C SER A 12 -15.26 -7.80 1.02
N VAL A 13 -15.25 -9.08 0.67
CA VAL A 13 -14.02 -9.86 0.46
C VAL A 13 -13.21 -9.30 -0.71
N VAL A 14 -13.85 -9.00 -1.84
CA VAL A 14 -13.19 -8.40 -3.01
C VAL A 14 -12.60 -7.04 -2.67
N ALA A 15 -13.32 -6.21 -1.92
CA ALA A 15 -12.83 -4.90 -1.48
C ALA A 15 -11.62 -5.03 -0.53
N LEU A 16 -11.58 -6.03 0.33
CA LEU A 16 -10.42 -6.32 1.18
C LEU A 16 -9.22 -6.80 0.36
N ILE A 17 -9.42 -7.69 -0.61
CA ILE A 17 -8.37 -8.11 -1.54
C ILE A 17 -7.78 -6.89 -2.26
N ALA A 18 -8.63 -6.00 -2.79
CA ALA A 18 -8.22 -4.77 -3.45
C ALA A 18 -7.45 -3.83 -2.49
N THR A 19 -7.87 -3.74 -1.23
CA THR A 19 -7.16 -2.97 -0.20
C THR A 19 -5.75 -3.52 0.03
N PHE A 20 -5.63 -4.84 0.23
CA PHE A 20 -4.31 -5.48 0.41
C PHE A 20 -3.41 -5.27 -0.80
N LEU A 21 -3.97 -5.39 -2.00
CA LEU A 21 -3.25 -5.16 -3.25
C LEU A 21 -2.78 -3.70 -3.36
N LEU A 22 -3.65 -2.74 -3.09
CA LEU A 22 -3.38 -1.31 -3.20
C LEU A 22 -2.26 -0.87 -2.26
N VAL A 23 -2.36 -1.23 -0.97
CA VAL A 23 -1.35 -0.85 0.02
C VAL A 23 0.00 -1.54 -0.20
N SER A 24 -0.01 -2.78 -0.70
CA SER A 24 1.22 -3.53 -0.96
C SER A 24 1.90 -3.14 -2.27
N LEU A 25 1.16 -2.60 -3.25
CA LEU A 25 1.72 -2.16 -4.51
C LEU A 25 2.75 -1.04 -4.29
N GLY A 26 2.50 -0.07 -3.42
CA GLY A 26 3.47 0.95 -3.06
C GLY A 26 4.74 0.37 -2.42
N LEU A 27 4.60 -0.60 -1.51
CA LEU A 27 5.74 -1.27 -0.88
C LEU A 27 6.52 -2.15 -1.88
N HIS A 28 5.87 -2.66 -2.92
CA HIS A 28 6.53 -3.42 -3.99
C HIS A 28 7.65 -2.61 -4.66
N PHE A 29 7.51 -1.29 -4.80
CA PHE A 29 8.54 -0.44 -5.39
C PHE A 29 9.77 -0.30 -4.48
N SER A 30 9.59 -0.07 -3.19
CA SER A 30 10.71 0.12 -2.26
C SER A 30 11.33 -1.21 -1.81
N PHE A 31 10.53 -2.15 -1.32
CA PHE A 31 11.03 -3.42 -0.82
C PHE A 31 11.14 -4.48 -1.91
N GLY A 32 10.16 -4.54 -2.83
CA GLY A 32 10.14 -5.54 -3.89
C GLY A 32 11.22 -5.31 -4.96
N LEU A 33 11.42 -4.08 -5.41
CA LEU A 33 12.35 -3.73 -6.48
C LEU A 33 13.69 -3.21 -5.96
N LEU A 34 13.68 -2.23 -5.06
CA LEU A 34 14.92 -1.64 -4.53
C LEU A 34 15.56 -2.45 -3.39
N ASN A 35 14.88 -3.49 -2.90
CA ASN A 35 15.31 -4.32 -1.77
C ASN A 35 15.57 -3.52 -0.48
N ILE A 36 14.81 -2.44 -0.28
CA ILE A 36 14.88 -1.58 0.89
C ILE A 36 13.77 -1.95 1.86
N VAL A 37 14.12 -2.38 3.06
CA VAL A 37 13.13 -2.55 4.14
C VAL A 37 12.66 -1.17 4.58
N ASN A 38 11.49 -0.76 4.10
CA ASN A 38 10.96 0.58 4.28
C ASN A 38 9.85 0.59 5.36
N LEU A 39 10.22 0.82 6.61
CA LEU A 39 9.25 0.91 7.72
C LEU A 39 8.45 2.21 7.71
N VAL A 40 8.92 3.24 7.01
CA VAL A 40 8.16 4.50 6.84
C VAL A 40 7.04 4.40 5.81
N HIS A 41 6.89 3.26 5.11
CA HIS A 41 5.84 3.08 4.11
C HIS A 41 4.42 3.34 4.64
N GLY A 42 4.12 2.88 5.85
CA GLY A 42 2.84 3.16 6.53
C GLY A 42 2.59 4.65 6.71
N GLU A 43 3.62 5.44 6.95
CA GLU A 43 3.48 6.88 7.14
C GLU A 43 3.22 7.63 5.83
N PHE A 44 3.61 7.09 4.68
CA PHE A 44 3.18 7.65 3.39
C PHE A 44 1.69 7.38 3.13
N ILE A 45 1.17 6.23 3.58
CA ILE A 45 -0.29 5.97 3.62
C ILE A 45 -0.97 7.00 4.54
N LEU A 46 -0.40 7.24 5.72
CA LEU A 46 -0.89 8.23 6.67
C LEU A 46 -0.88 9.66 6.10
N ILE A 47 0.23 10.09 5.48
CA ILE A 47 0.35 11.39 4.80
C ILE A 47 -0.75 11.55 3.76
N GLY A 48 -0.98 10.54 2.92
CA GLY A 48 -2.05 10.59 1.91
C GLY A 48 -3.44 10.75 2.52
N ALA A 49 -3.75 10.01 3.58
CA ALA A 49 -5.02 10.09 4.27
C ALA A 49 -5.24 11.46 4.93
N TYR A 50 -4.21 12.02 5.58
CA TYR A 50 -4.30 13.36 6.18
C TYR A 50 -4.27 14.48 5.14
N THR A 51 -3.65 14.29 3.98
CA THR A 51 -3.77 15.21 2.85
C THR A 51 -5.22 15.28 2.36
N ALA A 52 -5.89 14.13 2.21
CA ALA A 52 -7.30 14.09 1.84
C ALA A 52 -8.19 14.79 2.87
N PHE A 53 -7.92 14.57 4.16
CA PHE A 53 -8.62 15.25 5.25
C PHE A 53 -8.38 16.77 5.23
N GLN A 54 -7.14 17.23 5.11
CA GLN A 54 -6.80 18.64 5.18
C GLN A 54 -7.37 19.44 4.01
N ILE A 55 -7.33 18.88 2.80
CA ILE A 55 -7.93 19.53 1.62
C ILE A 55 -9.44 19.56 1.72
N GLN A 56 -10.07 18.52 2.26
CA GLN A 56 -11.49 18.53 2.56
C GLN A 56 -11.85 19.63 3.55
N ASP A 57 -11.07 19.80 4.62
CA ASP A 57 -11.29 20.82 5.65
C ASP A 57 -11.16 22.23 5.08
N TRP A 58 -10.20 22.48 4.19
CA TRP A 58 -9.97 23.80 3.60
C TRP A 58 -10.91 24.14 2.44
N TYR A 59 -11.19 23.19 1.57
CA TYR A 59 -11.88 23.42 0.29
C TYR A 59 -13.23 22.70 0.17
N GLY A 60 -13.64 21.96 1.18
CA GLY A 60 -14.90 21.21 1.18
C GLY A 60 -14.93 20.00 0.23
N SER A 61 -13.81 19.63 -0.39
CA SER A 61 -13.75 18.56 -1.40
C SER A 61 -12.76 17.47 -1.01
N SER A 62 -13.27 16.32 -0.59
CA SER A 62 -12.45 15.12 -0.34
C SER A 62 -11.82 14.57 -1.63
N LEU A 63 -12.52 14.68 -2.77
CA LEU A 63 -12.01 14.21 -4.06
C LEU A 63 -10.73 14.95 -4.48
N LEU A 64 -10.69 16.27 -4.31
CA LEU A 64 -9.51 17.10 -4.60
C LEU A 64 -8.33 16.67 -3.73
N GLY A 65 -8.58 16.41 -2.45
CA GLY A 65 -7.56 15.89 -1.53
C GLY A 65 -7.02 14.52 -1.96
N MET A 66 -7.87 13.63 -2.44
CA MET A 66 -7.47 12.32 -2.95
C MET A 66 -6.62 12.40 -4.22
N LEU A 67 -6.88 13.37 -5.10
CA LEU A 67 -6.06 13.61 -6.30
C LEU A 67 -4.67 14.20 -5.95
N LEU A 68 -4.59 15.03 -4.90
CA LEU A 68 -3.33 15.63 -4.46
C LEU A 68 -2.50 14.71 -3.57
N ALA A 69 -3.13 13.80 -2.85
CA ALA A 69 -2.47 12.88 -1.91
C ALA A 69 -1.27 12.10 -2.52
N PRO A 70 -1.37 11.50 -3.71
CA PRO A 70 -0.23 10.80 -4.32
C PRO A 70 0.92 11.72 -4.65
N VAL A 71 0.65 12.97 -5.04
CA VAL A 71 1.69 13.96 -5.35
C VAL A 71 2.43 14.37 -4.08
N VAL A 72 1.69 14.72 -3.02
CA VAL A 72 2.27 15.10 -1.73
C VAL A 72 3.10 13.96 -1.14
N ALA A 73 2.57 12.75 -1.13
CA ALA A 73 3.31 11.58 -0.63
C ALA A 73 4.54 11.24 -1.48
N ALA A 74 4.46 11.39 -2.81
CA ALA A 74 5.60 11.18 -3.70
C ALA A 74 6.71 12.21 -3.46
N LEU A 75 6.36 13.49 -3.29
CA LEU A 75 7.32 14.56 -2.98
C LEU A 75 7.99 14.34 -1.62
N CYS A 76 7.21 14.00 -0.59
CA CYS A 76 7.75 13.64 0.73
C CYS A 76 8.67 12.41 0.63
N GLY A 77 8.29 11.41 -0.16
CA GLY A 77 9.09 10.22 -0.40
C GLY A 77 10.39 10.53 -1.13
N ALA A 78 10.34 11.33 -2.20
CA ALA A 78 11.52 11.78 -2.92
C ALA A 78 12.48 12.56 -2.00
N PHE A 79 11.95 13.45 -1.18
CA PHE A 79 12.74 14.21 -0.20
C PHE A 79 13.40 13.29 0.83
N ALA A 80 12.67 12.34 1.39
CA ALA A 80 13.20 11.35 2.33
C ALA A 80 14.30 10.48 1.69
N GLU A 81 14.11 10.07 0.44
CA GLU A 81 15.11 9.31 -0.32
C GLU A 81 16.39 10.13 -0.53
N LEU A 82 16.25 11.35 -1.02
CA LEU A 82 17.37 12.23 -1.34
C LEU A 82 18.26 12.53 -0.12
N ILE A 83 17.66 12.79 1.04
CA ILE A 83 18.38 13.24 2.23
C ILE A 83 18.90 12.07 3.08
N LEU A 84 18.04 11.03 3.27
CA LEU A 84 18.30 9.98 4.24
C LEU A 84 18.66 8.65 3.58
N ILE A 85 17.82 8.13 2.67
CA ILE A 85 17.90 6.74 2.23
C ILE A 85 19.00 6.55 1.18
N ARG A 86 19.25 7.54 0.31
CA ARG A 86 20.20 7.45 -0.79
C ARG A 86 21.59 6.96 -0.37
N ARG A 87 22.06 7.39 0.80
CA ARG A 87 23.39 7.02 1.32
C ARG A 87 23.44 5.63 1.96
N LEU A 88 22.29 4.96 2.08
CA LEU A 88 22.12 3.73 2.85
C LEU A 88 21.74 2.50 2.01
N TYR A 89 21.67 2.62 0.68
CA TYR A 89 21.23 1.53 -0.21
C TYR A 89 22.00 0.20 -0.03
N MET A 90 23.28 0.25 0.34
CA MET A 90 24.10 -0.94 0.56
C MET A 90 24.13 -1.38 2.03
N ARG A 91 23.34 -0.75 2.91
CA ARG A 91 23.34 -0.99 4.35
C ARG A 91 21.92 -1.25 4.86
N PRO A 92 21.42 -2.49 4.74
CA PRO A 92 20.01 -2.79 5.00
C PRO A 92 19.59 -2.54 6.47
N LEU A 93 20.47 -2.80 7.44
CA LEU A 93 20.17 -2.54 8.86
C LEU A 93 20.10 -1.05 9.16
N ASP A 94 21.02 -0.25 8.61
CA ASP A 94 21.02 1.21 8.78
C ASP A 94 19.77 1.82 8.13
N THR A 95 19.39 1.32 6.95
CA THR A 95 18.18 1.76 6.26
C THR A 95 16.92 1.43 7.06
N LEU A 96 16.84 0.24 7.65
CA LEU A 96 15.73 -0.15 8.52
C LEU A 96 15.62 0.79 9.73
N LEU A 97 16.76 1.08 10.40
CA LEU A 97 16.79 1.95 11.57
C LEU A 97 16.37 3.38 11.23
N VAL A 98 16.89 3.93 10.12
CA VAL A 98 16.57 5.29 9.66
C VAL A 98 15.10 5.40 9.23
N THR A 99 14.56 4.42 8.50
CA THR A 99 13.16 4.42 8.10
C THR A 99 12.22 4.25 9.30
N PHE A 100 12.62 3.50 10.31
CA PHE A 100 11.89 3.41 11.58
C PHE A 100 11.90 4.74 12.34
N GLY A 101 13.06 5.38 12.49
CA GLY A 101 13.17 6.70 13.12
C GLY A 101 12.34 7.76 12.39
N LEU A 102 12.40 7.77 11.06
CA LEU A 102 11.59 8.68 10.23
C LEU A 102 10.09 8.42 10.41
N SER A 103 9.68 7.14 10.55
CA SER A 103 8.26 6.81 10.79
C SER A 103 7.77 7.39 12.13
N LEU A 104 8.59 7.34 13.17
CA LEU A 104 8.25 7.94 14.46
C LEU A 104 8.12 9.46 14.35
N VAL A 105 9.04 10.12 13.64
CA VAL A 105 9.01 11.58 13.43
C VAL A 105 7.75 12.02 12.70
N ILE A 106 7.41 11.36 11.58
CA ILE A 106 6.22 11.70 10.78
C ILE A 106 4.96 11.48 11.61
N ARG A 107 4.83 10.33 12.26
CA ARG A 107 3.67 10.00 13.09
C ARG A 107 3.48 10.98 14.22
N GLN A 108 4.54 11.28 14.94
CA GLN A 108 4.51 12.24 16.04
C GLN A 108 4.24 13.67 15.54
N GLY A 109 4.81 14.05 14.40
CA GLY A 109 4.52 15.33 13.75
C GLY A 109 3.04 15.48 13.40
N ILE A 110 2.44 14.45 12.79
CA ILE A 110 1.00 14.44 12.50
C ILE A 110 0.16 14.50 13.78
N GLN A 111 0.57 13.78 14.83
CA GLN A 111 -0.12 13.82 16.12
C GLN A 111 -0.05 15.19 16.80
N LEU A 112 1.06 15.91 16.67
CA LEU A 112 1.20 17.28 17.20
C LEU A 112 0.33 18.29 16.44
N ILE A 113 0.21 18.15 15.12
CA ILE A 113 -0.57 19.07 14.27
C ILE A 113 -2.08 18.80 14.40
N TYR A 114 -2.48 17.53 14.31
CA TYR A 114 -3.91 17.16 14.22
C TYR A 114 -4.49 16.60 15.52
N THR A 115 -3.68 16.50 16.58
CA THR A 115 -4.02 15.84 17.85
C THR A 115 -4.26 14.32 17.70
N ALA A 116 -4.52 13.63 18.81
CA ALA A 116 -4.86 12.21 18.80
C ALA A 116 -6.35 11.94 18.48
N ASN A 117 -7.16 13.01 18.38
CA ASN A 117 -8.60 12.88 18.15
C ASN A 117 -8.91 12.25 16.79
N PRO A 118 -9.81 11.27 16.72
CA PRO A 118 -10.22 10.66 15.47
C PRO A 118 -10.76 11.69 14.47
N LYS A 119 -10.31 11.61 13.24
CA LYS A 119 -10.78 12.43 12.11
C LYS A 119 -11.52 11.55 11.11
N GLN A 120 -12.36 12.16 10.28
CA GLN A 120 -13.11 11.44 9.26
C GLN A 120 -13.09 12.21 7.95
N VAL A 121 -12.88 11.47 6.85
CA VAL A 121 -13.00 11.98 5.49
C VAL A 121 -14.38 11.58 4.95
N VAL A 122 -15.07 12.53 4.36
CA VAL A 122 -16.40 12.29 3.77
C VAL A 122 -16.24 11.47 2.50
N ASP A 123 -17.08 10.46 2.35
CA ASP A 123 -17.17 9.69 1.12
C ASP A 123 -17.65 10.59 -0.04
N PRO A 124 -16.86 10.82 -1.08
CA PRO A 124 -17.22 11.74 -2.16
C PRO A 124 -18.41 11.27 -3.00
N ILE A 125 -18.74 9.99 -2.96
CA ILE A 125 -19.85 9.43 -3.75
C ILE A 125 -21.05 9.10 -2.86
N ALA A 126 -20.87 8.76 -1.61
CA ALA A 126 -21.89 8.48 -0.57
C ALA A 126 -23.19 7.80 -1.08
N LYS A 127 -23.07 6.99 -2.15
CA LYS A 127 -24.17 6.28 -2.80
C LYS A 127 -23.91 4.78 -2.75
N SER A 128 -24.98 4.01 -2.66
CA SER A 128 -24.93 2.56 -2.84
C SER A 128 -25.74 2.17 -4.08
N ILE A 129 -25.26 1.17 -4.81
CA ILE A 129 -25.99 0.56 -5.92
C ILE A 129 -26.58 -0.77 -5.45
N MET A 130 -27.79 -1.03 -5.90
CA MET A 130 -28.40 -2.34 -5.72
C MET A 130 -27.87 -3.28 -6.81
N PHE A 131 -26.96 -4.16 -6.45
CA PHE A 131 -26.43 -5.17 -7.37
C PHE A 131 -26.90 -6.55 -6.94
N VAL A 132 -27.66 -7.25 -7.81
CA VAL A 132 -28.22 -8.59 -7.51
C VAL A 132 -28.98 -8.64 -6.17
N GLY A 133 -29.74 -7.57 -5.84
CA GLY A 133 -30.51 -7.49 -4.58
C GLY A 133 -29.74 -7.01 -3.33
N PHE A 134 -28.49 -6.55 -3.49
CA PHE A 134 -27.64 -6.10 -2.39
C PHE A 134 -27.17 -4.64 -2.55
N ASN A 135 -27.13 -3.92 -1.44
CA ASN A 135 -26.61 -2.57 -1.38
C ASN A 135 -25.07 -2.59 -1.30
N VAL A 136 -24.41 -2.30 -2.43
CA VAL A 136 -22.97 -2.19 -2.53
C VAL A 136 -22.56 -0.73 -2.45
N PRO A 137 -21.76 -0.29 -1.45
CA PRO A 137 -21.24 1.06 -1.41
C PRO A 137 -20.34 1.33 -2.63
N LEU A 138 -20.69 2.35 -3.43
CA LEU A 138 -19.97 2.69 -4.66
C LEU A 138 -18.49 2.98 -4.42
N TRP A 139 -18.18 3.58 -3.28
CA TRP A 139 -16.80 3.89 -2.95
C TRP A 139 -15.89 2.67 -2.87
N ARG A 140 -16.39 1.55 -2.34
CA ARG A 140 -15.63 0.29 -2.33
C ARG A 140 -15.36 -0.24 -3.75
N LEU A 141 -16.31 -0.05 -4.66
CA LEU A 141 -16.12 -0.39 -6.07
C LEU A 141 -15.02 0.47 -6.72
N VAL A 142 -15.00 1.77 -6.41
CA VAL A 142 -13.94 2.69 -6.86
C VAL A 142 -12.56 2.21 -6.41
N ILE A 143 -12.42 1.77 -5.16
CA ILE A 143 -11.15 1.22 -4.63
C ILE A 143 -10.72 -0.01 -5.45
N VAL A 144 -11.65 -0.93 -5.75
CA VAL A 144 -11.36 -2.12 -6.57
C VAL A 144 -10.90 -1.73 -7.98
N VAL A 145 -11.62 -0.81 -8.63
CA VAL A 145 -11.28 -0.34 -9.99
C VAL A 145 -9.92 0.34 -10.02
N ILE A 146 -9.63 1.20 -9.05
CA ILE A 146 -8.33 1.90 -8.96
C ILE A 146 -7.20 0.89 -8.68
N ALA A 147 -7.41 -0.08 -7.80
CA ALA A 147 -6.40 -1.11 -7.53
C ALA A 147 -6.05 -1.91 -8.80
N ILE A 148 -7.06 -2.31 -9.58
CA ILE A 148 -6.86 -3.01 -10.86
C ILE A 148 -6.17 -2.08 -11.87
N ALA A 149 -6.63 -0.83 -11.99
CA ALA A 149 -6.05 0.15 -12.91
C ALA A 149 -4.56 0.41 -12.62
N LEU A 150 -4.16 0.49 -11.35
CA LEU A 150 -2.75 0.65 -10.95
C LEU A 150 -1.91 -0.58 -11.30
N VAL A 151 -2.44 -1.79 -11.16
CA VAL A 151 -1.73 -3.02 -11.58
C VAL A 151 -1.56 -3.02 -13.09
N VAL A 152 -2.61 -2.70 -13.84
CA VAL A 152 -2.53 -2.61 -15.31
C VAL A 152 -1.53 -1.53 -15.73
N LEU A 153 -1.60 -0.35 -15.11
CA LEU A 153 -0.64 0.75 -15.35
C LEU A 153 0.80 0.28 -15.10
N TRP A 154 1.05 -0.41 -14.00
CA TRP A 154 2.36 -0.99 -13.71
C TRP A 154 2.82 -1.97 -14.80
N LEU A 155 1.94 -2.87 -15.24
CA LEU A 155 2.26 -3.83 -16.30
C LEU A 155 2.60 -3.13 -17.62
N VAL A 156 1.87 -2.07 -17.96
CA VAL A 156 2.14 -1.24 -19.15
C VAL A 156 3.47 -0.50 -19.01
N ILE A 157 3.69 0.22 -17.90
CA ILE A 157 4.94 0.95 -17.66
C ILE A 157 6.14 0.01 -17.73
N ASN A 158 6.00 -1.20 -17.20
CA ASN A 158 7.07 -2.20 -17.20
C ASN A 158 7.50 -2.63 -18.62
N GLN A 159 6.65 -2.44 -19.64
CA GLN A 159 6.97 -2.71 -21.04
C GLN A 159 7.56 -1.49 -21.78
N THR A 160 7.49 -0.30 -21.19
CA THR A 160 8.01 0.94 -21.77
C THR A 160 9.52 1.09 -21.56
N ALA A 161 10.14 2.05 -22.25
CA ALA A 161 11.54 2.43 -22.06
C ALA A 161 11.86 2.80 -20.60
N LEU A 162 10.90 3.38 -19.88
CA LEU A 162 11.01 3.73 -18.47
C LEU A 162 11.13 2.46 -17.60
N GLY A 163 10.25 1.49 -17.80
CA GLY A 163 10.29 0.21 -17.10
C GLY A 163 11.56 -0.61 -17.43
N ILE A 164 12.06 -0.52 -18.66
CA ILE A 164 13.34 -1.16 -19.03
C ILE A 164 14.50 -0.53 -18.24
N ARG A 165 14.56 0.80 -18.14
CA ARG A 165 15.57 1.50 -17.34
C ARG A 165 15.47 1.14 -15.85
N TRP A 166 14.28 1.04 -15.31
CA TRP A 166 14.05 0.64 -13.93
C TRP A 166 14.58 -0.78 -13.68
N ARG A 167 14.24 -1.74 -14.55
CA ARG A 167 14.75 -3.12 -14.41
C ARG A 167 16.26 -3.21 -14.58
N ALA A 168 16.87 -2.43 -15.47
CA ALA A 168 18.31 -2.42 -15.64
C ALA A 168 19.04 -1.98 -14.36
N VAL A 169 18.59 -0.90 -13.73
CA VAL A 169 19.17 -0.39 -12.47
C VAL A 169 18.92 -1.35 -11.30
N VAL A 170 17.74 -1.98 -11.24
CA VAL A 170 17.41 -2.96 -10.21
C VAL A 170 18.27 -4.24 -10.34
N ALA A 171 18.54 -4.66 -11.57
CA ALA A 171 19.34 -5.87 -11.84
C ALA A 171 20.83 -5.65 -11.58
N ASN A 172 21.39 -4.57 -12.11
CA ASN A 172 22.81 -4.21 -11.88
C ASN A 172 22.99 -2.69 -12.08
N PRO A 173 23.06 -1.91 -10.99
CA PRO A 173 23.20 -0.46 -11.07
C PRO A 173 24.53 -0.02 -11.71
N GLU A 174 25.64 -0.73 -11.48
CA GLU A 174 26.95 -0.39 -12.04
C GLU A 174 26.96 -0.55 -13.57
N LEU A 175 26.40 -1.65 -14.06
CA LEU A 175 26.27 -1.89 -15.50
C LEU A 175 25.31 -0.88 -16.15
N ALA A 176 24.22 -0.51 -15.47
CA ALA A 176 23.29 0.49 -15.96
C ALA A 176 23.97 1.88 -16.08
N GLU A 177 24.82 2.24 -15.12
CA GLU A 177 25.61 3.49 -15.17
C GLU A 177 26.62 3.46 -16.31
N ALA A 178 27.29 2.34 -16.56
CA ALA A 178 28.17 2.18 -17.69
C ALA A 178 27.47 2.35 -19.06
N MET A 179 26.15 2.08 -19.11
CA MET A 179 25.28 2.31 -20.27
C MET A 179 24.69 3.74 -20.30
N GLY A 180 25.10 4.64 -19.41
CA GLY A 180 24.63 6.03 -19.35
C GLY A 180 23.31 6.23 -18.63
N ILE A 181 22.81 5.26 -17.88
CA ILE A 181 21.58 5.38 -17.07
C ILE A 181 21.96 5.91 -15.68
N ASN A 182 21.42 7.04 -15.27
CA ASN A 182 21.65 7.57 -13.93
C ASN A 182 20.86 6.77 -12.88
N SER A 183 21.54 5.85 -12.19
CA SER A 183 20.94 4.94 -11.19
C SER A 183 20.32 5.69 -10.03
N ASN A 184 20.87 6.83 -9.61
CA ASN A 184 20.32 7.63 -8.52
C ASN A 184 18.95 8.20 -8.87
N HIS A 185 18.79 8.80 -10.07
CA HIS A 185 17.50 9.31 -10.51
C HIS A 185 16.45 8.22 -10.64
N VAL A 186 16.84 7.04 -11.12
CA VAL A 186 15.95 5.89 -11.23
C VAL A 186 15.49 5.41 -9.85
N ARG A 187 16.40 5.30 -8.88
CA ARG A 187 16.08 4.90 -7.50
C ARG A 187 15.13 5.88 -6.84
N THR A 188 15.40 7.21 -6.97
CA THR A 188 14.50 8.25 -6.46
C THR A 188 13.12 8.16 -7.09
N SER A 189 13.03 8.00 -8.41
CA SER A 189 11.74 7.91 -9.11
C SER A 189 10.94 6.67 -8.69
N LEU A 190 11.58 5.52 -8.52
CA LEU A 190 10.96 4.30 -8.03
C LEU A 190 10.45 4.45 -6.60
N PHE A 191 11.28 5.01 -5.72
CA PHE A 191 10.89 5.23 -4.32
C PHE A 191 9.74 6.21 -4.21
N ALA A 192 9.82 7.35 -4.91
CA ALA A 192 8.76 8.36 -4.96
C ALA A 192 7.45 7.81 -5.53
N ALA A 193 7.50 7.01 -6.61
CA ALA A 193 6.32 6.35 -7.16
C ALA A 193 5.67 5.40 -6.14
N GLY A 194 6.47 4.61 -5.42
CA GLY A 194 5.98 3.75 -4.34
C GLY A 194 5.30 4.54 -3.22
N CYS A 195 5.88 5.67 -2.80
CA CYS A 195 5.30 6.57 -1.81
C CYS A 195 4.02 7.24 -2.31
N GLY A 196 3.98 7.64 -3.58
CA GLY A 196 2.78 8.21 -4.21
C GLY A 196 1.61 7.22 -4.25
N ILE A 197 1.88 5.95 -4.61
CA ILE A 197 0.87 4.88 -4.57
C ILE A 197 0.40 4.63 -3.13
N ALA A 198 1.31 4.65 -2.15
CA ALA A 198 0.96 4.55 -0.73
C ALA A 198 0.05 5.71 -0.29
N GLY A 199 0.38 6.94 -0.68
CA GLY A 199 -0.45 8.11 -0.39
C GLY A 199 -1.83 8.04 -1.03
N LEU A 200 -1.91 7.58 -2.28
CA LEU A 200 -3.19 7.34 -2.94
C LEU A 200 -4.00 6.28 -2.19
N ALA A 201 -3.36 5.17 -1.79
CA ALA A 201 -4.01 4.14 -0.99
C ALA A 201 -4.59 4.71 0.31
N GLY A 202 -3.81 5.52 1.03
CA GLY A 202 -4.25 6.19 2.26
C GLY A 202 -5.47 7.08 2.05
N ALA A 203 -5.43 7.91 1.01
CA ALA A 203 -6.54 8.82 0.67
C ALA A 203 -7.82 8.07 0.28
N LEU A 204 -7.70 6.99 -0.49
CA LEU A 204 -8.85 6.14 -0.89
C LEU A 204 -9.45 5.36 0.28
N LEU A 205 -8.63 4.96 1.25
CA LEU A 205 -9.07 4.21 2.43
C LEU A 205 -9.59 5.11 3.56
N ALA A 206 -9.31 6.42 3.51
CA ALA A 206 -9.70 7.38 4.52
C ALA A 206 -11.24 7.47 4.74
N PRO A 207 -12.11 7.47 3.70
CA PRO A 207 -13.56 7.56 3.89
C PRO A 207 -14.19 6.35 4.56
N ILE A 208 -13.58 5.18 4.43
CA ILE A 208 -14.12 3.92 4.99
C ILE A 208 -13.48 3.54 6.32
N ASN A 209 -12.59 4.39 6.83
CA ASN A 209 -11.88 4.15 8.08
C ASN A 209 -11.80 5.45 8.89
N THR A 210 -11.72 5.31 10.20
CA THR A 210 -11.42 6.42 11.09
C THR A 210 -9.93 6.74 11.06
N LEU A 211 -9.58 7.99 10.79
CA LEU A 211 -8.20 8.46 10.80
C LEU A 211 -7.71 8.66 12.23
N SER A 212 -6.55 8.14 12.50
CA SER A 212 -5.79 8.36 13.74
C SER A 212 -4.30 8.38 13.39
N PRO A 213 -3.43 8.89 14.25
CA PRO A 213 -1.99 8.86 13.99
C PRO A 213 -1.42 7.45 13.73
N GLN A 214 -2.10 6.41 14.20
CA GLN A 214 -1.72 5.00 13.99
C GLN A 214 -2.31 4.38 12.72
N PHE A 215 -3.05 5.15 11.92
CA PHE A 215 -3.74 4.67 10.71
C PHE A 215 -2.81 3.91 9.76
N GLY A 216 -1.65 4.49 9.43
CA GLY A 216 -0.69 3.90 8.49
C GLY A 216 -0.07 2.59 8.98
N LEU A 217 0.15 2.45 10.28
CA LEU A 217 0.76 1.26 10.88
C LEU A 217 -0.07 -0.01 10.66
N ARG A 218 -1.42 0.11 10.68
CA ARG A 218 -2.32 -1.03 10.42
C ARG A 218 -2.11 -1.61 9.04
N PHE A 219 -1.89 -0.77 8.04
CA PHE A 219 -1.69 -1.17 6.65
C PHE A 219 -0.25 -1.58 6.34
N LEU A 220 0.73 -1.06 7.10
CA LEU A 220 2.13 -1.42 6.96
C LEU A 220 2.34 -2.93 7.14
N ILE A 221 1.78 -3.50 8.21
CA ILE A 221 1.89 -4.94 8.53
C ILE A 221 1.32 -5.77 7.38
N ASN A 222 0.11 -5.42 6.92
CA ASN A 222 -0.56 -6.11 5.82
C ASN A 222 0.24 -6.03 4.52
N SER A 223 0.83 -4.86 4.21
CA SER A 223 1.67 -4.66 3.03
C SER A 223 2.91 -5.55 3.05
N PHE A 224 3.60 -5.62 4.19
CA PHE A 224 4.76 -6.50 4.35
C PHE A 224 4.40 -7.97 4.18
N LEU A 225 3.30 -8.43 4.80
CA LEU A 225 2.84 -9.82 4.67
C LEU A 225 2.60 -10.20 3.21
N VAL A 226 1.92 -9.32 2.45
CA VAL A 226 1.65 -9.56 1.02
C VAL A 226 2.95 -9.64 0.22
N VAL A 227 3.86 -8.68 0.41
CA VAL A 227 5.10 -8.63 -0.40
C VAL A 227 6.04 -9.79 -0.05
N ILE A 228 6.16 -10.14 1.23
CA ILE A 228 6.99 -11.27 1.67
C ILE A 228 6.40 -12.60 1.17
N LEU A 229 5.10 -12.83 1.37
CA LEU A 229 4.42 -14.04 0.92
C LEU A 229 4.41 -14.14 -0.60
N GLY A 230 4.21 -13.01 -1.30
CA GLY A 230 4.20 -12.94 -2.77
C GLY A 230 5.56 -13.13 -3.42
N LYS A 231 6.67 -13.12 -2.70
CA LYS A 231 8.05 -12.99 -3.14
C LYS A 231 8.36 -11.54 -3.59
N PRO A 232 9.29 -10.84 -2.91
CA PRO A 232 9.73 -9.53 -3.31
C PRO A 232 10.11 -9.47 -4.81
N GLY A 233 9.71 -8.43 -5.51
CA GLY A 233 9.94 -8.25 -6.95
C GLY A 233 8.96 -8.97 -7.88
N SER A 234 8.08 -9.83 -7.37
CA SER A 234 7.10 -10.56 -8.19
C SER A 234 5.70 -9.99 -8.07
N ILE A 235 5.22 -9.30 -9.11
CA ILE A 235 3.84 -8.78 -9.11
C ILE A 235 2.80 -9.91 -9.12
N LYS A 236 3.07 -11.00 -9.85
CA LYS A 236 2.19 -12.18 -9.87
C LYS A 236 2.05 -12.78 -8.47
N GLY A 237 3.18 -12.91 -7.76
CA GLY A 237 3.19 -13.37 -6.38
C GLY A 237 2.43 -12.44 -5.44
N MET A 238 2.58 -11.13 -5.60
CA MET A 238 1.86 -10.13 -4.83
C MET A 238 0.33 -10.22 -5.07
N LEU A 239 -0.11 -10.39 -6.31
CA LEU A 239 -1.53 -10.59 -6.64
C LEU A 239 -2.09 -11.82 -5.92
N VAL A 240 -1.41 -12.96 -6.05
CA VAL A 240 -1.82 -14.20 -5.37
C VAL A 240 -1.84 -14.02 -3.85
N ALA A 241 -0.81 -13.42 -3.28
CA ALA A 241 -0.74 -13.17 -1.84
C ALA A 241 -1.86 -12.23 -1.35
N SER A 242 -2.18 -11.19 -2.12
CA SER A 242 -3.31 -10.29 -1.80
C SER A 242 -4.65 -11.04 -1.84
N CYS A 243 -4.86 -11.91 -2.84
CA CYS A 243 -6.06 -12.75 -2.91
C CYS A 243 -6.14 -13.73 -1.72
N VAL A 244 -5.04 -14.36 -1.37
CA VAL A 244 -5.02 -15.32 -0.25
C VAL A 244 -5.22 -14.61 1.09
N LEU A 245 -4.43 -13.57 1.39
CA LEU A 245 -4.50 -12.89 2.69
C LEU A 245 -5.75 -12.02 2.82
N GLY A 246 -6.07 -11.22 1.81
CA GLY A 246 -7.27 -10.38 1.80
C GLY A 246 -8.55 -11.21 1.75
N GLY A 247 -8.55 -12.29 0.95
CA GLY A 247 -9.65 -13.23 0.84
C GLY A 247 -9.90 -14.00 2.12
N SER A 248 -8.84 -14.58 2.72
CA SER A 248 -8.97 -15.29 4.01
C SER A 248 -9.42 -14.36 5.15
N LEU A 249 -8.87 -13.13 5.21
CA LEU A 249 -9.32 -12.14 6.19
C LEU A 249 -10.82 -11.81 6.01
N GLY A 250 -11.22 -11.57 4.76
CA GLY A 250 -12.60 -11.25 4.44
C GLY A 250 -13.56 -12.34 4.85
N VAL A 251 -13.26 -13.61 4.53
CA VAL A 251 -14.10 -14.76 4.92
C VAL A 251 -14.14 -14.96 6.44
N LEU A 252 -12.99 -14.85 7.10
CA LEU A 252 -12.93 -15.03 8.55
C LEU A 252 -13.71 -13.98 9.34
N GLN A 253 -13.73 -12.73 8.86
CA GLN A 253 -14.46 -11.63 9.51
C GLN A 253 -15.99 -11.84 9.58
N PHE A 254 -16.55 -12.77 8.80
CA PHE A 254 -17.97 -13.13 8.91
C PHE A 254 -18.27 -14.08 10.07
N HIS A 255 -17.28 -14.84 10.49
CA HIS A 255 -17.47 -15.89 11.49
C HIS A 255 -16.90 -15.49 12.86
N ILE A 256 -15.88 -14.63 12.87
CA ILE A 256 -15.17 -14.23 14.09
C ILE A 256 -14.89 -12.73 14.07
N SER A 257 -14.58 -12.15 15.25
CA SER A 257 -14.24 -10.74 15.31
C SER A 257 -12.99 -10.41 14.50
N THR A 258 -12.94 -9.19 13.97
CA THR A 258 -11.83 -8.68 13.11
C THR A 258 -10.45 -8.91 13.74
N VAL A 259 -10.33 -8.80 15.08
CA VAL A 259 -9.06 -8.97 15.79
C VAL A 259 -8.57 -10.40 15.68
N TYR A 260 -9.44 -11.39 15.98
CA TYR A 260 -9.07 -12.82 15.87
C TYR A 260 -8.82 -13.24 14.42
N ALA A 261 -9.63 -12.73 13.47
CA ALA A 261 -9.42 -12.97 12.05
C ALA A 261 -8.03 -12.49 11.60
N GLN A 262 -7.61 -11.30 12.02
CA GLN A 262 -6.31 -10.73 11.69
C GLN A 262 -5.15 -11.53 12.32
N MET A 263 -5.31 -12.01 13.56
CA MET A 263 -4.33 -12.89 14.21
C MET A 263 -4.16 -14.22 13.46
N ILE A 264 -5.25 -14.85 13.05
CA ILE A 264 -5.23 -16.12 12.29
C ILE A 264 -4.53 -15.90 10.94
N VAL A 265 -4.87 -14.83 10.20
CA VAL A 265 -4.25 -14.52 8.90
C VAL A 265 -2.76 -14.27 9.07
N LEU A 266 -2.33 -13.57 10.12
CA LEU A 266 -0.92 -13.36 10.44
C LEU A 266 -0.19 -14.69 10.68
N LEU A 267 -0.77 -15.58 11.50
CA LEU A 267 -0.22 -16.91 11.76
C LEU A 267 -0.14 -17.75 10.49
N LEU A 268 -1.19 -17.76 9.66
CA LEU A 268 -1.18 -18.45 8.36
C LEU A 268 -0.09 -17.91 7.44
N ALA A 269 0.13 -16.59 7.39
CA ALA A 269 1.19 -16.00 6.60
C ALA A 269 2.58 -16.42 7.07
N ILE A 270 2.82 -16.48 8.39
CA ILE A 270 4.08 -16.95 8.98
C ILE A 270 4.33 -18.43 8.64
N ILE A 271 3.32 -19.27 8.79
CA ILE A 271 3.39 -20.70 8.46
C ILE A 271 3.67 -20.88 6.95
N ALA A 272 2.94 -20.18 6.10
CA ALA A 272 3.12 -20.25 4.63
C ALA A 272 4.52 -19.84 4.19
N THR A 273 5.10 -18.82 4.80
CA THR A 273 6.48 -18.40 4.51
C THR A 273 7.51 -19.44 4.93
N ARG A 274 7.27 -20.15 6.04
CA ARG A 274 8.13 -21.25 6.52
C ARG A 274 8.04 -22.51 5.66
N LEU A 275 6.84 -22.87 5.19
CA LEU A 275 6.62 -24.07 4.37
C LEU A 275 7.08 -23.90 2.93
N ARG A 276 7.14 -22.66 2.41
CA ARG A 276 7.53 -22.38 1.03
C ARG A 276 8.89 -22.98 0.57
N PRO A 277 9.98 -22.94 1.35
CA PRO A 277 11.25 -23.58 0.95
C PRO A 277 11.17 -25.12 0.93
N LEU A 278 10.28 -25.73 1.71
CA LEU A 278 10.07 -27.16 1.75
C LEU A 278 9.32 -27.64 0.50
N LEU A 279 8.33 -26.88 0.02
CA LEU A 279 7.55 -27.19 -1.18
C LEU A 279 8.35 -26.99 -2.50
N LYS A 280 9.48 -26.29 -2.46
CA LYS A 280 10.39 -26.16 -3.63
C LYS A 280 11.42 -27.26 -3.74
N LYS A 281 11.61 -28.07 -2.69
CA LYS A 281 12.55 -29.19 -2.66
C LYS A 281 11.90 -30.54 -2.97
N ALA A 282 10.56 -30.59 -2.96
CA ALA A 282 9.75 -31.70 -3.44
C ALA A 282 9.32 -31.49 -4.91
#